data_8e91e0f5de7a140187267baf0a5628be
#
_entry.id   8e91e0f5de7a140187267baf0a5628be
#
_cell.length_a   1.000
_cell.length_b   1.000
_cell.length_c   1.000
_cell.angle_alpha   90.00
_cell.angle_beta   90.00
_cell.angle_gamma   90.00
#
_symmetry.space_group_name_H-M   'P 1'
#
loop_
_entity.id
_entity.type
_entity.pdbx_description
1 polymer ?
#
loop_
_entity_poly.entity_id
_entity_poly.type
_entity_poly.pdbx_seq_one_letter_code
_entity_poly.pdbx_strand_id
1 'polypeptide(L)'
;MCFEDEAGFTRRPPRGRTWGRCGHTPVVTVSGRRSGRLSVAGLIALRPGSRSRLCHRLIAPPAGKGKRRSMSERDFLALLDGTHQLIKAPVVLVWDRLNTHVSRTVRELIEAREWLTVFLLPAYSSDLNPVEGVWAHLKRSLANLAPRIRPRGACV
;
A
#
# COMPACT_ATOMS: atom_id res chain seq x y z
N MET A 1 -3.46 -18.12 -3.55
CA MET A 1 -2.12 -17.46 -3.54
C MET A 1 -2.33 -15.98 -3.32
N CYS A 2 -1.51 -15.38 -2.47
CA CYS A 2 -1.56 -13.97 -2.15
C CYS A 2 -0.20 -13.34 -2.37
N PHE A 3 -0.18 -12.12 -2.89
CA PHE A 3 1.03 -11.30 -3.03
C PHE A 3 0.86 -10.04 -2.21
N GLU A 4 1.85 -9.66 -1.44
CA GLU A 4 1.81 -8.49 -0.59
C GLU A 4 2.97 -7.55 -0.91
N ASP A 5 2.73 -6.23 -0.73
CA ASP A 5 3.74 -5.19 -0.90
C ASP A 5 3.32 -3.89 -0.20
N GLU A 6 4.31 -3.04 0.14
CA GLU A 6 4.09 -1.72 0.76
C GLU A 6 4.51 -0.58 -0.16
N ALA A 7 3.67 0.43 -0.30
CA ALA A 7 3.99 1.67 -0.96
C ALA A 7 3.82 2.89 -0.06
N GLY A 8 4.73 3.85 -0.21
CA GLY A 8 4.65 5.16 0.44
C GLY A 8 4.12 6.23 -0.50
N PHE A 9 3.11 6.97 -0.05
CA PHE A 9 2.56 8.10 -0.78
C PHE A 9 2.77 9.40 0.01
N THR A 10 3.02 10.48 -0.69
CA THR A 10 3.12 11.82 -0.11
C THR A 10 1.92 12.65 -0.53
N ARG A 11 1.66 13.74 0.19
CA ARG A 11 0.62 14.71 -0.23
C ARG A 11 0.95 15.44 -1.53
N ARG A 12 2.20 15.39 -1.97
CA ARG A 12 2.58 15.91 -3.29
C ARG A 12 2.30 14.82 -4.31
N PRO A 13 1.41 15.08 -5.29
CA PRO A 13 1.12 14.09 -6.32
C PRO A 13 2.38 13.79 -7.14
N PRO A 14 2.50 12.59 -7.69
CA PRO A 14 3.51 12.31 -8.70
C PRO A 14 3.35 13.26 -9.88
N ARG A 15 4.47 13.65 -10.49
CA ARG A 15 4.46 14.41 -11.73
C ARG A 15 4.14 13.49 -12.89
N GLY A 16 3.20 13.88 -13.74
CA GLY A 16 2.83 13.14 -14.94
C GLY A 16 2.67 14.09 -16.13
N ARG A 17 2.80 13.56 -17.33
CA ARG A 17 2.43 14.30 -18.54
C ARG A 17 0.93 14.48 -18.57
N THR A 18 0.47 15.64 -18.99
CA THR A 18 -0.95 15.95 -19.18
C THR A 18 -1.12 16.85 -20.41
N TRP A 19 -2.32 16.90 -20.92
CA TRP A 19 -2.68 17.75 -22.03
C TRP A 19 -2.90 19.19 -21.53
N GLY A 20 -2.44 20.16 -22.30
CA GLY A 20 -2.62 21.56 -22.03
C GLY A 20 -2.84 22.36 -23.33
N ARG A 21 -3.21 23.62 -23.22
CA ARG A 21 -3.26 24.50 -24.35
C ARG A 21 -1.88 24.64 -24.96
N CYS A 22 -1.79 24.72 -26.30
CA CYS A 22 -0.52 24.95 -26.97
C CYS A 22 0.15 26.24 -26.43
N GLY A 23 1.45 26.16 -26.12
CA GLY A 23 2.20 27.27 -25.51
C GLY A 23 1.96 27.51 -24.01
N HIS A 24 1.08 26.76 -23.34
CA HIS A 24 0.79 26.92 -21.91
C HIS A 24 1.12 25.67 -21.15
N THR A 25 2.04 25.75 -20.22
CA THR A 25 2.35 24.63 -19.30
C THR A 25 1.29 24.57 -18.19
N PRO A 26 0.56 23.46 -18.04
CA PRO A 26 -0.38 23.31 -16.93
C PRO A 26 0.32 23.41 -15.57
N VAL A 27 -0.24 24.24 -14.68
CA VAL A 27 0.30 24.42 -13.33
C VAL A 27 -0.63 23.77 -12.32
N VAL A 28 -0.08 22.84 -11.50
CA VAL A 28 -0.79 22.22 -10.39
C VAL A 28 -0.30 22.84 -9.10
N THR A 29 -1.18 23.59 -8.44
CA THR A 29 -0.88 24.20 -7.14
C THR A 29 -1.04 23.16 -6.04
N VAL A 30 0.04 22.88 -5.31
CA VAL A 30 0.04 21.96 -4.17
C VAL A 30 0.21 22.72 -2.86
N SER A 31 -0.44 22.28 -1.79
CA SER A 31 -0.25 22.88 -0.47
C SER A 31 1.18 22.74 -0.01
N GLY A 32 1.84 23.85 0.34
CA GLY A 32 3.22 23.88 0.84
C GLY A 32 3.40 23.38 2.27
N ARG A 33 2.31 23.07 3.00
CA ARG A 33 2.40 22.51 4.36
C ARG A 33 2.98 21.10 4.31
N ARG A 34 3.84 20.79 5.29
CA ARG A 34 4.61 19.55 5.45
C ARG A 34 3.82 18.32 5.00
N SER A 35 4.36 17.64 4.03
CA SER A 35 3.77 16.44 3.44
C SER A 35 3.77 15.30 4.47
N GLY A 36 2.59 14.98 5.02
CA GLY A 36 2.42 13.70 5.68
C GLY A 36 2.67 12.57 4.67
N ARG A 37 3.41 11.55 5.05
CA ARG A 37 3.57 10.33 4.28
C ARG A 37 2.47 9.36 4.70
N LEU A 38 1.77 8.80 3.73
CA LEU A 38 0.82 7.72 3.89
C LEU A 38 1.51 6.41 3.51
N SER A 39 1.51 5.43 4.40
CA SER A 39 1.92 4.07 4.06
C SER A 39 0.70 3.23 3.72
N VAL A 40 0.80 2.47 2.65
CA VAL A 40 -0.26 1.59 2.13
C VAL A 40 0.33 0.21 1.98
N ALA A 41 -0.17 -0.79 2.71
CA ALA A 41 0.07 -2.18 2.36
C ALA A 41 -1.05 -2.66 1.46
N GLY A 42 -0.70 -3.38 0.41
CA GLY A 42 -1.63 -3.99 -0.54
C GLY A 42 -1.40 -5.49 -0.64
N LEU A 43 -2.48 -6.25 -0.69
CA LEU A 43 -2.46 -7.68 -0.84
C LEU A 43 -3.40 -8.09 -1.96
N ILE A 44 -2.86 -8.70 -3.02
CA ILE A 44 -3.65 -9.31 -4.09
C ILE A 44 -3.87 -10.77 -3.76
N ALA A 45 -5.13 -11.17 -3.64
CA ALA A 45 -5.52 -12.56 -3.47
C ALA A 45 -6.03 -13.15 -4.80
N LEU A 46 -5.38 -14.22 -5.23
CA LEU A 46 -5.68 -14.96 -6.45
C LEU A 46 -6.19 -16.35 -6.09
N ARG A 47 -7.33 -16.74 -6.66
CA ARG A 47 -7.90 -18.08 -6.56
C ARG A 47 -8.37 -18.52 -7.95
N PRO A 48 -7.97 -19.71 -8.43
CA PRO A 48 -8.46 -20.23 -9.69
C PRO A 48 -9.99 -20.26 -9.72
N GLY A 49 -10.59 -19.85 -10.84
CA GLY A 49 -12.04 -19.80 -10.99
C GLY A 49 -12.78 -18.70 -10.22
N SER A 50 -12.05 -17.80 -9.56
CA SER A 50 -12.63 -16.69 -8.81
C SER A 50 -12.01 -15.35 -9.23
N ARG A 51 -12.74 -14.25 -8.99
CA ARG A 51 -12.21 -12.92 -9.23
C ARG A 51 -11.07 -12.63 -8.26
N SER A 52 -9.99 -12.03 -8.74
CA SER A 52 -8.92 -11.50 -7.91
C SER A 52 -9.45 -10.44 -6.93
N ARG A 53 -8.94 -10.42 -5.74
CA ARG A 53 -9.31 -9.43 -4.71
C ARG A 53 -8.10 -8.62 -4.30
N LEU A 54 -8.27 -7.31 -4.18
CA LEU A 54 -7.28 -6.41 -3.60
C LEU A 54 -7.72 -6.03 -2.20
N CYS A 55 -6.99 -6.48 -1.21
CA CYS A 55 -7.11 -6.05 0.18
C CYS A 55 -6.04 -5.00 0.46
N HIS A 56 -6.33 -4.01 1.29
CA HIS A 56 -5.36 -2.96 1.61
C HIS A 56 -5.51 -2.46 3.03
N ARG A 57 -4.43 -1.92 3.57
CA ARG A 57 -4.39 -1.23 4.85
C ARG A 57 -3.67 0.10 4.70
N LEU A 58 -4.28 1.16 5.21
CA LEU A 58 -3.76 2.52 5.17
C LEU A 58 -3.28 2.92 6.55
N ILE A 59 -2.05 3.40 6.66
CA ILE A 59 -1.50 4.00 7.87
C ILE A 59 -1.19 5.46 7.60
N ALA A 60 -2.01 6.33 8.19
CA ALA A 60 -1.76 7.76 8.18
C ALA A 60 -0.87 8.15 9.38
N PRO A 61 0.05 9.11 9.21
CA PRO A 61 0.81 9.61 10.34
C PRO A 61 -0.13 10.25 11.36
N PRO A 62 0.11 10.06 12.67
CA PRO A 62 -0.66 10.75 13.69
C PRO A 62 -0.53 12.26 13.53
N ALA A 63 -1.59 13.00 13.85
CA ALA A 63 -1.54 14.45 13.90
C ALA A 63 -0.56 14.88 15.00
N GLY A 64 0.54 15.56 14.62
CA GLY A 64 1.57 16.05 15.56
C GLY A 64 2.96 16.08 14.96
N LYS A 65 3.85 16.92 15.55
CA LYS A 65 5.25 17.02 15.13
C LYS A 65 6.02 15.73 15.48
N GLY A 66 6.69 15.14 14.53
CA GLY A 66 7.89 14.32 14.75
C GLY A 66 7.75 12.80 14.67
N LYS A 67 6.58 12.19 14.66
CA LYS A 67 6.46 10.72 14.59
C LYS A 67 6.10 10.25 13.17
N ARG A 68 7.09 9.70 12.45
CA ARG A 68 6.86 8.87 11.27
C ARG A 68 6.34 7.52 11.74
N ARG A 69 5.09 7.20 11.47
CA ARG A 69 4.60 5.83 11.62
C ARG A 69 4.70 5.16 10.25
N SER A 70 5.64 4.25 10.10
CA SER A 70 5.65 3.27 9.03
C SER A 70 4.72 2.11 9.39
N MET A 71 4.42 1.27 8.43
CA MET A 71 3.73 0.02 8.65
C MET A 71 4.50 -0.81 9.69
N SER A 72 3.79 -1.38 10.65
CA SER A 72 4.35 -2.27 11.66
C SER A 72 4.02 -3.72 11.34
N GLU A 73 4.76 -4.64 11.93
CA GLU A 73 4.50 -6.08 11.84
C GLU A 73 3.03 -6.43 12.17
N ARG A 74 2.47 -5.79 13.19
CA ARG A 74 1.06 -5.96 13.56
C ARG A 74 0.09 -5.48 12.48
N ASP A 75 0.45 -4.45 11.74
CA ASP A 75 -0.38 -3.93 10.66
C ASP A 75 -0.44 -4.90 9.49
N PHE A 76 0.71 -5.53 9.14
CA PHE A 76 0.77 -6.60 8.14
C PHE A 76 -0.04 -7.83 8.55
N LEU A 77 0.14 -8.28 9.78
CA LEU A 77 -0.61 -9.44 10.29
C LEU A 77 -2.11 -9.16 10.31
N ALA A 78 -2.54 -7.97 10.71
CA ALA A 78 -3.95 -7.59 10.66
C ALA A 78 -4.51 -7.57 9.22
N LEU A 79 -3.70 -7.21 8.23
CA LEU A 79 -4.08 -7.30 6.82
C LEU A 79 -4.23 -8.77 6.38
N LEU A 80 -3.30 -9.64 6.77
CA LEU A 80 -3.33 -11.07 6.46
C LEU A 80 -4.51 -11.77 7.13
N ASP A 81 -4.73 -11.55 8.42
CA ASP A 81 -5.84 -12.13 9.18
C ASP A 81 -7.19 -11.69 8.60
N GLY A 82 -7.35 -10.39 8.28
CA GLY A 82 -8.55 -9.87 7.61
C GLY A 82 -8.76 -10.47 6.22
N THR A 83 -7.69 -10.67 5.46
CA THR A 83 -7.76 -11.32 4.15
C THR A 83 -8.15 -12.79 4.28
N HIS A 84 -7.57 -13.52 5.25
CA HIS A 84 -7.94 -14.91 5.52
C HIS A 84 -9.41 -15.06 5.88
N GLN A 85 -9.93 -14.19 6.76
CA GLN A 85 -11.36 -14.17 7.12
C GLN A 85 -12.27 -13.94 5.91
N LEU A 86 -11.82 -13.11 4.95
CA LEU A 86 -12.57 -12.82 3.73
C LEU A 86 -12.55 -13.98 2.73
N ILE A 87 -11.40 -14.69 2.60
CA ILE A 87 -11.21 -15.78 1.64
C ILE A 87 -11.72 -17.10 2.19
N LYS A 88 -11.64 -17.31 3.50
CA LYS A 88 -11.99 -18.53 4.23
C LYS A 88 -11.32 -19.79 3.64
N ALA A 89 -10.04 -19.69 3.32
CA ALA A 89 -9.25 -20.77 2.73
C ALA A 89 -7.78 -20.63 3.13
N PRO A 90 -6.97 -21.71 3.08
CA PRO A 90 -5.53 -21.63 3.30
C PRO A 90 -4.88 -20.60 2.36
N VAL A 91 -3.92 -19.87 2.88
CA VAL A 91 -3.23 -18.78 2.19
C VAL A 91 -1.78 -19.15 1.92
N VAL A 92 -1.38 -19.12 0.67
CA VAL A 92 0.02 -19.10 0.26
C VAL A 92 0.39 -17.65 0.01
N LEU A 93 1.21 -17.07 0.87
CA LEU A 93 1.67 -15.70 0.79
C LEU A 93 3.03 -15.64 0.12
N VAL A 94 3.16 -14.76 -0.85
CA VAL A 94 4.43 -14.41 -1.50
C VAL A 94 4.71 -12.94 -1.22
N TRP A 95 5.84 -12.64 -0.59
CA TRP A 95 6.25 -11.28 -0.28
C TRP A 95 7.76 -11.07 -0.40
N ASP A 96 8.19 -9.83 -0.34
CA ASP A 96 9.60 -9.49 -0.42
C ASP A 96 10.35 -9.73 0.90
N ARG A 97 11.66 -9.44 0.90
CA ARG A 97 12.53 -9.58 2.06
C ARG A 97 12.68 -8.28 2.86
N LEU A 98 11.64 -7.49 3.02
CA LEU A 98 11.70 -6.34 3.93
C LEU A 98 12.09 -6.79 5.35
N ASN A 99 12.84 -5.98 6.06
CA ASN A 99 13.30 -6.29 7.42
C ASN A 99 12.14 -6.63 8.38
N THR A 100 10.99 -5.99 8.19
CA THR A 100 9.77 -6.26 8.94
C THR A 100 9.19 -7.65 8.64
N HIS A 101 9.41 -8.20 7.44
CA HIS A 101 8.90 -9.51 7.02
C HIS A 101 9.78 -10.68 7.50
N VAL A 102 11.02 -10.41 7.83
CA VAL A 102 11.98 -11.46 8.25
C VAL A 102 12.32 -11.41 9.74
N SER A 103 11.63 -10.56 10.51
CA SER A 103 11.87 -10.45 11.95
C SER A 103 11.49 -11.75 12.68
N ARG A 104 12.12 -11.98 13.83
CA ARG A 104 11.82 -13.15 14.69
C ARG A 104 10.34 -13.15 15.09
N THR A 105 9.82 -12.01 15.50
CA THR A 105 8.42 -11.87 15.91
C THR A 105 7.44 -12.25 14.79
N VAL A 106 7.72 -11.84 13.55
CA VAL A 106 6.87 -12.20 12.41
C VAL A 106 6.93 -13.69 12.13
N ARG A 107 8.11 -14.32 12.22
CA ARG A 107 8.23 -15.77 12.04
C ARG A 107 7.40 -16.56 13.07
N GLU A 108 7.52 -16.22 14.34
CA GLU A 108 6.74 -16.84 15.43
C GLU A 108 5.22 -16.68 15.19
N LEU A 109 4.80 -15.50 14.72
CA LEU A 109 3.40 -15.23 14.44
C LEU A 109 2.89 -15.91 13.16
N ILE A 110 3.75 -16.17 12.18
CA ILE A 110 3.44 -16.97 10.99
C ILE A 110 3.30 -18.44 11.39
N GLU A 111 4.24 -18.98 12.15
CA GLU A 111 4.24 -20.37 12.63
C GLU A 111 2.98 -20.69 13.46
N ALA A 112 2.45 -19.72 14.18
CA ALA A 112 1.19 -19.86 14.93
C ALA A 112 -0.07 -19.94 14.04
N ARG A 113 0.06 -19.82 12.71
CA ARG A 113 -1.05 -19.81 11.76
C ARG A 113 -0.99 -20.99 10.80
N GLU A 114 -1.59 -22.11 11.16
CA GLU A 114 -1.63 -23.33 10.33
C GLU A 114 -2.18 -23.12 8.91
N TRP A 115 -3.00 -22.10 8.72
CA TRP A 115 -3.57 -21.74 7.41
C TRP A 115 -2.64 -20.92 6.51
N LEU A 116 -1.46 -20.49 7.00
CA LEU A 116 -0.55 -19.56 6.32
C LEU A 116 0.76 -20.24 5.95
N THR A 117 1.06 -20.29 4.65
CA THR A 117 2.37 -20.71 4.12
C THR A 117 3.02 -19.52 3.45
N VAL A 118 4.28 -19.23 3.79
CA VAL A 118 4.98 -18.04 3.30
C VAL A 118 6.16 -18.41 2.41
N PHE A 119 6.25 -17.74 1.26
CA PHE A 119 7.38 -17.80 0.35
C PHE A 119 7.99 -16.40 0.19
N LEU A 120 9.30 -16.31 0.34
CA LEU A 120 10.03 -15.06 0.13
C LEU A 120 10.46 -14.96 -1.33
N LEU A 121 10.18 -13.81 -1.94
CA LEU A 121 10.71 -13.48 -3.25
C LEU A 121 12.26 -13.40 -3.20
N PRO A 122 12.94 -13.71 -4.29
CA PRO A 122 14.36 -13.41 -4.41
C PRO A 122 14.64 -11.91 -4.19
N ALA A 123 15.84 -11.59 -3.76
CA ALA A 123 16.23 -10.18 -3.64
C ALA A 123 16.19 -9.49 -5.01
N TYR A 124 15.77 -8.24 -5.04
CA TYR A 124 15.69 -7.40 -6.26
C TYR A 124 14.76 -7.94 -7.36
N SER A 125 13.73 -8.70 -7.01
CA SER A 125 12.76 -9.26 -7.95
C SER A 125 11.35 -8.67 -7.80
N SER A 126 11.27 -7.35 -7.68
CA SER A 126 10.00 -6.61 -7.65
C SER A 126 9.09 -6.92 -8.85
N ASP A 127 9.68 -7.19 -10.01
CA ASP A 127 8.94 -7.54 -11.23
C ASP A 127 8.09 -8.82 -11.10
N LEU A 128 8.43 -9.68 -10.14
CA LEU A 128 7.64 -10.88 -9.83
C LEU A 128 6.45 -10.59 -8.91
N ASN A 129 6.36 -9.38 -8.34
CA ASN A 129 5.27 -9.01 -7.45
C ASN A 129 4.17 -8.24 -8.20
N PRO A 130 3.00 -8.83 -8.46
CA PRO A 130 1.93 -8.15 -9.20
C PRO A 130 1.35 -6.92 -8.48
N VAL A 131 1.59 -6.76 -7.17
CA VAL A 131 1.17 -5.58 -6.41
C VAL A 131 1.89 -4.32 -6.88
N GLU A 132 3.11 -4.43 -7.41
CA GLU A 132 3.83 -3.31 -8.03
C GLU A 132 3.05 -2.70 -9.22
N GLY A 133 2.35 -3.54 -9.97
CA GLY A 133 1.44 -3.08 -11.03
C GLY A 133 0.28 -2.23 -10.50
N VAL A 134 -0.24 -2.56 -9.32
CA VAL A 134 -1.26 -1.76 -8.62
C VAL A 134 -0.69 -0.39 -8.22
N TRP A 135 0.54 -0.37 -7.67
CA TRP A 135 1.20 0.89 -7.32
C TRP A 135 1.48 1.77 -8.53
N ALA A 136 1.94 1.18 -9.62
CA ALA A 136 2.17 1.90 -10.87
C ALA A 136 0.87 2.51 -11.42
N HIS A 137 -0.23 1.76 -11.37
CA HIS A 137 -1.55 2.24 -11.77
C HIS A 137 -2.01 3.38 -10.85
N LEU A 138 -1.94 3.20 -9.55
CA LEU A 138 -2.36 4.19 -8.56
C LEU A 138 -1.53 5.48 -8.67
N LYS A 139 -0.21 5.39 -8.80
CA LYS A 139 0.66 6.55 -9.00
C LYS A 139 0.29 7.32 -10.28
N ARG A 140 -0.02 6.63 -11.38
CA ARG A 140 -0.48 7.26 -12.62
C ARG A 140 -1.82 7.96 -12.45
N SER A 141 -2.77 7.31 -11.79
CA SER A 141 -4.10 7.87 -11.52
C SER A 141 -4.05 9.09 -10.59
N LEU A 142 -3.09 9.15 -9.69
CA LEU A 142 -2.86 10.27 -8.77
C LEU A 142 -1.95 11.36 -9.37
N ALA A 143 -1.39 11.16 -10.56
CA ALA A 143 -0.49 12.12 -11.16
C ALA A 143 -1.20 13.46 -11.39
N ASN A 144 -0.51 14.55 -11.02
CA ASN A 144 -1.01 15.94 -11.13
C ASN A 144 -2.30 16.24 -10.35
N LEU A 145 -2.80 15.30 -9.52
CA LEU A 145 -3.94 15.56 -8.66
C LEU A 145 -3.51 16.32 -7.41
N ALA A 146 -4.11 17.48 -7.18
CA ALA A 146 -3.99 18.25 -5.95
C ALA A 146 -5.33 18.16 -5.18
N PRO A 147 -5.54 17.13 -4.35
CA PRO A 147 -6.79 17.02 -3.62
C PRO A 147 -6.93 18.21 -2.67
N ARG A 148 -7.98 19.00 -2.84
CA ARG A 148 -8.37 20.02 -1.87
C ARG A 148 -8.87 19.29 -0.62
N ILE A 149 -8.07 19.29 0.43
CA ILE A 149 -8.54 18.87 1.75
C ILE A 149 -9.52 19.93 2.21
N ARG A 150 -10.83 19.66 2.11
CA ARG A 150 -11.83 20.47 2.81
C ARG A 150 -11.57 20.25 4.31
N PRO A 151 -11.40 21.30 5.11
CA PRO A 151 -11.39 21.15 6.55
C PRO A 151 -12.74 20.51 6.96
N ARG A 152 -12.69 19.46 7.77
CA ARG A 152 -13.88 18.92 8.43
C ARG A 152 -14.41 20.02 9.34
N GLY A 153 -15.56 20.57 9.00
CA GLY A 153 -16.22 21.58 9.83
C GLY A 153 -16.86 22.67 9.01
N ALA A 154 -17.91 22.33 8.30
CA ALA A 154 -19.04 23.22 8.00
C ALA A 154 -20.21 22.28 7.68
N CYS A 155 -20.91 21.83 8.72
CA CYS A 155 -22.33 21.55 8.59
C CYS A 155 -23.00 22.89 8.29
N VAL A 156 -23.70 22.98 7.18
CA VAL A 156 -24.84 23.88 6.99
C VAL A 156 -26.05 22.99 6.95
#